data_86ec496c55f3128ed0830072ec61a1d0
#
_entry.id   86ec496c55f3128ed0830072ec61a1d0
#
_cell.length_a   1.000
_cell.length_b   1.000
_cell.length_c   1.000
_cell.angle_alpha   90.00
_cell.angle_beta   90.00
_cell.angle_gamma   90.00
#
_symmetry.space_group_name_H-M   'P 1'
#
loop_
_entity.id
_entity.type
_entity.pdbx_description
1 polymer ?
#
loop_
_entity_poly.entity_id
_entity_poly.type
_entity_poly.pdbx_seq_one_letter_code
_entity_poly.pdbx_strand_id
1 'polypeptide(L)'
;MTAPFQPYTLVLHEGANPRTGGIAICGFTNAGMVGVISTSHIIRALDLEQQGTVLNESFPAVALVQDEVPKHPVRIYQGDGIGVFTSEIKFEDDKDISLATTVLEWFIKGGFEKLYVIDGIISQDKDMNESMLYGVGSSPATRASLKEIGIETIRSGVVSGITGFLLGEGDRLGLDVTALLSEASPIYPDARSAAIAIEALTELTSLEIPLGELLENARIIEDSVRDMFEKQSTNILSEPKINDDPSFG
;
A
#
# COMPACT_ATOMS: atom_id res chain seq x y z
N MET A 1 -15.68 -12.59 18.28
CA MET A 1 -16.41 -11.30 18.23
C MET A 1 -16.60 -10.93 16.77
N THR A 2 -17.81 -10.68 16.33
CA THR A 2 -18.08 -10.22 14.97
C THR A 2 -17.86 -8.71 14.89
N ALA A 3 -17.23 -8.26 13.81
CA ALA A 3 -17.12 -6.82 13.53
C ALA A 3 -18.55 -6.23 13.41
N PRO A 4 -18.79 -5.00 13.90
CA PRO A 4 -20.11 -4.38 13.88
C PRO A 4 -20.55 -3.95 12.47
N PHE A 5 -19.66 -4.06 11.47
CA PHE A 5 -19.88 -3.64 10.09
C PHE A 5 -19.91 -4.84 9.16
N GLN A 6 -20.56 -4.66 7.99
CA GLN A 6 -20.69 -5.73 7.00
C GLN A 6 -19.43 -5.80 6.12
N PRO A 7 -18.73 -6.94 6.07
CA PRO A 7 -17.63 -7.17 5.15
C PRO A 7 -18.15 -7.39 3.73
N TYR A 8 -17.27 -7.21 2.77
CA TYR A 8 -17.49 -7.65 1.39
C TYR A 8 -17.36 -9.17 1.25
N THR A 9 -17.82 -9.71 0.13
CA THR A 9 -17.76 -11.14 -0.12
C THR A 9 -16.39 -11.56 -0.59
N LEU A 10 -15.69 -12.38 0.22
CA LEU A 10 -14.47 -13.06 -0.19
C LEU A 10 -14.83 -14.38 -0.86
N VAL A 11 -14.48 -14.51 -2.14
CA VAL A 11 -14.66 -15.73 -2.95
C VAL A 11 -13.31 -16.42 -3.07
N LEU A 12 -13.19 -17.58 -2.46
CA LEU A 12 -11.98 -18.41 -2.54
C LEU A 12 -11.96 -19.22 -3.85
N HIS A 13 -10.78 -19.46 -4.38
CA HIS A 13 -10.57 -20.37 -5.48
C HIS A 13 -10.80 -21.82 -5.04
N GLU A 14 -11.10 -22.70 -5.98
CA GLU A 14 -11.23 -24.13 -5.73
C GLU A 14 -9.90 -24.69 -5.19
N GLY A 15 -9.96 -25.40 -4.06
CA GLY A 15 -8.77 -25.96 -3.40
C GLY A 15 -7.99 -24.99 -2.53
N ALA A 16 -8.38 -23.69 -2.44
CA ALA A 16 -7.72 -22.73 -1.57
C ALA A 16 -7.79 -23.15 -0.10
N ASN A 17 -6.67 -23.02 0.63
CA ASN A 17 -6.65 -23.23 2.07
C ASN A 17 -6.98 -21.92 2.79
N PRO A 18 -8.13 -21.80 3.48
CA PRO A 18 -8.49 -20.57 4.19
C PRO A 18 -7.64 -20.30 5.44
N ARG A 19 -6.90 -21.31 5.93
CA ARG A 19 -6.08 -21.18 7.14
C ARG A 19 -4.60 -21.31 6.78
N THR A 20 -3.90 -20.18 6.87
CA THR A 20 -2.47 -20.10 6.58
C THR A 20 -1.65 -20.01 7.86
N GLY A 21 -2.14 -19.29 8.87
CA GLY A 21 -1.36 -18.89 10.03
C GLY A 21 -0.24 -17.90 9.67
N GLY A 22 0.66 -17.64 10.59
CA GLY A 22 1.81 -16.77 10.37
C GLY A 22 1.42 -15.29 10.24
N ILE A 23 1.90 -14.58 9.21
CA ILE A 23 1.69 -13.14 9.06
C ILE A 23 0.79 -12.78 7.89
N ALA A 24 0.04 -11.70 8.08
CA ALA A 24 -0.76 -11.07 7.04
C ALA A 24 -0.16 -9.70 6.67
N ILE A 25 -0.15 -9.39 5.38
CA ILE A 25 0.32 -8.12 4.84
C ILE A 25 -0.81 -7.54 3.99
N CYS A 26 -1.09 -6.26 4.11
CA CYS A 26 -2.03 -5.60 3.22
C CYS A 26 -1.52 -4.26 2.72
N GLY A 27 -1.94 -3.90 1.50
CA GLY A 27 -1.63 -2.63 0.87
C GLY A 27 -2.70 -2.23 -0.13
N PHE A 28 -2.97 -0.93 -0.18
CA PHE A 28 -4.07 -0.33 -0.94
C PHE A 28 -3.57 0.81 -1.81
N THR A 29 -4.40 1.24 -2.78
CA THR A 29 -4.10 2.36 -3.66
C THR A 29 -4.34 3.68 -2.93
N ASN A 30 -3.28 4.22 -2.32
CA ASN A 30 -3.22 5.50 -1.62
C ASN A 30 -2.06 6.36 -2.12
N ALA A 31 -1.51 7.25 -1.29
CA ALA A 31 -0.41 8.15 -1.65
C ALA A 31 0.77 7.39 -2.25
N GLY A 32 1.24 7.84 -3.41
CA GLY A 32 2.35 7.22 -4.13
C GLY A 32 2.15 5.75 -4.52
N MET A 33 0.94 5.21 -4.35
CA MET A 33 0.64 3.78 -4.55
C MET A 33 1.56 2.84 -3.75
N VAL A 34 2.15 3.32 -2.65
CA VAL A 34 3.14 2.60 -1.85
C VAL A 34 2.64 1.21 -1.44
N GLY A 35 1.42 1.13 -0.91
CA GLY A 35 0.83 -0.14 -0.48
C GLY A 35 0.69 -1.16 -1.61
N VAL A 36 0.17 -0.74 -2.76
CA VAL A 36 -0.01 -1.62 -3.94
C VAL A 36 1.34 -2.06 -4.53
N ILE A 37 2.28 -1.13 -4.67
CA ILE A 37 3.62 -1.44 -5.19
C ILE A 37 4.30 -2.45 -4.27
N SER A 38 4.26 -2.23 -2.95
CA SER A 38 4.84 -3.14 -1.97
C SER A 38 4.21 -4.53 -2.03
N THR A 39 2.89 -4.62 -1.99
CA THR A 39 2.20 -5.93 -2.02
C THR A 39 2.40 -6.66 -3.34
N SER A 40 2.37 -5.95 -4.48
CA SER A 40 2.64 -6.55 -5.79
C SER A 40 4.07 -7.07 -5.90
N HIS A 41 5.03 -6.35 -5.34
CA HIS A 41 6.43 -6.81 -5.29
C HIS A 41 6.60 -8.04 -4.39
N ILE A 42 6.04 -8.02 -3.18
CA ILE A 42 6.09 -9.15 -2.23
C ILE A 42 5.47 -10.41 -2.85
N ILE A 43 4.31 -10.28 -3.49
CA ILE A 43 3.63 -11.41 -4.16
C ILE A 43 4.54 -12.07 -5.20
N ARG A 44 5.20 -11.27 -6.04
CA ARG A 44 6.12 -11.80 -7.07
C ARG A 44 7.41 -12.34 -6.47
N ALA A 45 8.03 -11.61 -5.54
CA ALA A 45 9.32 -11.97 -4.96
C ALA A 45 9.25 -13.27 -4.14
N LEU A 46 8.11 -13.57 -3.54
CA LEU A 46 7.87 -14.77 -2.74
C LEU A 46 7.04 -15.83 -3.49
N ASP A 47 6.74 -15.62 -4.77
CA ASP A 47 5.95 -16.51 -5.62
C ASP A 47 4.63 -16.97 -4.97
N LEU A 48 3.89 -16.00 -4.39
CA LEU A 48 2.65 -16.30 -3.68
C LEU A 48 1.51 -16.61 -4.65
N GLU A 49 0.75 -17.66 -4.35
CA GLU A 49 -0.38 -18.09 -5.16
C GLU A 49 -1.65 -17.31 -4.83
N GLN A 50 -2.41 -16.92 -5.86
CA GLN A 50 -3.71 -16.29 -5.66
C GLN A 50 -4.71 -17.30 -5.10
N GLN A 51 -5.28 -16.99 -3.95
CA GLN A 51 -6.23 -17.86 -3.24
C GLN A 51 -7.69 -17.42 -3.37
N GLY A 52 -7.92 -16.18 -3.77
CA GLY A 52 -9.28 -15.68 -3.91
C GLY A 52 -9.36 -14.23 -4.34
N THR A 53 -10.58 -13.77 -4.44
CA THR A 53 -10.93 -12.38 -4.80
C THR A 53 -12.05 -11.86 -3.93
N VAL A 54 -12.10 -10.54 -3.75
CA VAL A 54 -13.20 -9.87 -3.05
C VAL A 54 -14.12 -9.24 -4.08
N LEU A 55 -15.41 -9.49 -3.94
CA LEU A 55 -16.45 -9.00 -4.84
C LEU A 55 -17.51 -8.22 -4.06
N ASN A 56 -18.00 -7.16 -4.68
CA ASN A 56 -19.18 -6.43 -4.24
C ASN A 56 -19.83 -5.72 -5.43
N GLU A 57 -21.15 -5.58 -5.38
CA GLU A 57 -21.91 -4.89 -6.42
C GLU A 57 -21.58 -3.40 -6.56
N SER A 58 -21.04 -2.78 -5.51
CA SER A 58 -20.60 -1.38 -5.50
C SER A 58 -19.20 -1.18 -6.09
N PHE A 59 -18.48 -2.26 -6.45
CA PHE A 59 -17.17 -2.13 -7.06
C PHE A 59 -17.29 -1.72 -8.52
N PRO A 60 -16.34 -0.94 -9.06
CA PRO A 60 -16.33 -0.65 -10.48
C PRO A 60 -16.15 -1.95 -11.29
N ALA A 61 -16.87 -2.06 -12.41
CA ALA A 61 -16.80 -3.19 -13.31
C ALA A 61 -15.50 -3.14 -14.15
N VAL A 62 -14.37 -3.48 -13.53
CA VAL A 62 -13.05 -3.45 -14.15
C VAL A 62 -12.34 -4.79 -13.98
N ALA A 63 -11.49 -5.12 -14.93
CA ALA A 63 -10.51 -6.19 -14.81
C ALA A 63 -9.11 -5.62 -15.08
N LEU A 64 -8.15 -6.06 -14.30
CA LEU A 64 -6.74 -5.77 -14.50
C LEU A 64 -6.14 -6.92 -15.33
N VAL A 65 -5.40 -6.58 -16.37
CA VAL A 65 -4.73 -7.60 -17.18
C VAL A 65 -3.26 -7.65 -16.76
N GLN A 66 -2.85 -8.80 -16.24
CA GLN A 66 -1.47 -9.08 -15.85
C GLN A 66 -1.04 -10.38 -16.53
N ASP A 67 0.06 -10.34 -17.27
CA ASP A 67 0.56 -11.47 -18.04
C ASP A 67 -0.52 -12.11 -18.93
N GLU A 68 -1.27 -11.27 -19.66
CA GLU A 68 -2.39 -11.65 -20.53
C GLU A 68 -3.62 -12.25 -19.81
N VAL A 69 -3.59 -12.33 -18.46
CA VAL A 69 -4.67 -12.89 -17.65
C VAL A 69 -5.50 -11.78 -17.01
N PRO A 70 -6.84 -11.74 -17.24
CA PRO A 70 -7.71 -10.79 -16.56
C PRO A 70 -7.95 -11.21 -15.11
N LYS A 71 -7.79 -10.28 -14.18
CA LYS A 71 -7.95 -10.48 -12.73
C LYS A 71 -8.84 -9.41 -12.12
N HIS A 72 -9.60 -9.77 -11.10
CA HIS A 72 -10.29 -8.79 -10.28
C HIS A 72 -9.29 -7.91 -9.50
N PRO A 73 -9.62 -6.64 -9.22
CA PRO A 73 -8.67 -5.70 -8.62
C PRO A 73 -8.41 -5.92 -7.12
N VAL A 74 -9.29 -6.63 -6.42
CA VAL A 74 -9.13 -6.92 -4.99
C VAL A 74 -8.92 -8.41 -4.80
N ARG A 75 -7.74 -8.78 -4.33
CA ARG A 75 -7.29 -10.18 -4.30
C ARG A 75 -6.58 -10.54 -3.01
N ILE A 76 -6.57 -11.84 -2.72
CA ILE A 76 -5.73 -12.43 -1.68
C ILE A 76 -4.77 -13.44 -2.27
N TYR A 77 -3.57 -13.47 -1.71
CA TYR A 77 -2.49 -14.39 -2.07
C TYR A 77 -1.96 -15.05 -0.81
N GLN A 78 -1.42 -16.25 -0.93
CA GLN A 78 -0.86 -16.98 0.22
C GLN A 78 0.31 -17.89 -0.21
N GLY A 79 1.21 -18.17 0.76
CA GLY A 79 2.29 -19.14 0.67
C GLY A 79 3.08 -19.17 1.97
N ASP A 80 3.52 -20.35 2.42
CA ASP A 80 4.46 -20.59 3.53
C ASP A 80 4.27 -19.71 4.79
N GLY A 81 3.05 -19.63 5.32
CA GLY A 81 2.75 -18.84 6.53
C GLY A 81 2.63 -17.33 6.27
N ILE A 82 2.47 -16.91 5.01
CA ILE A 82 2.29 -15.53 4.62
C ILE A 82 0.98 -15.39 3.86
N GLY A 83 0.20 -14.38 4.20
CA GLY A 83 -0.96 -13.97 3.42
C GLY A 83 -0.82 -12.51 2.97
N VAL A 84 -1.21 -12.21 1.74
CA VAL A 84 -1.24 -10.85 1.22
C VAL A 84 -2.62 -10.49 0.73
N PHE A 85 -3.16 -9.37 1.23
CA PHE A 85 -4.40 -8.77 0.76
C PHE A 85 -4.07 -7.48 0.02
N THR A 86 -4.45 -7.38 -1.24
CA THR A 86 -4.14 -6.20 -2.06
C THR A 86 -5.35 -5.66 -2.80
N SER A 87 -5.41 -4.34 -2.97
CA SER A 87 -6.38 -3.68 -3.83
C SER A 87 -5.69 -2.69 -4.75
N GLU A 88 -5.77 -2.92 -6.04
CA GLU A 88 -5.19 -2.08 -7.09
C GLU A 88 -6.14 -0.99 -7.59
N ILE A 89 -7.33 -0.88 -7.01
CA ILE A 89 -8.26 0.22 -7.25
C ILE A 89 -8.38 1.08 -6.00
N LYS A 90 -8.53 2.39 -6.24
CA LYS A 90 -8.88 3.32 -5.17
C LYS A 90 -10.39 3.28 -4.94
N PHE A 91 -10.77 3.10 -3.69
CA PHE A 91 -12.16 3.21 -3.27
C PHE A 91 -12.51 4.64 -2.84
N GLU A 92 -13.81 4.94 -2.83
CA GLU A 92 -14.35 6.12 -2.15
C GLU A 92 -14.33 5.88 -0.63
N ASP A 93 -14.18 6.94 0.15
CA ASP A 93 -13.97 6.87 1.62
C ASP A 93 -15.11 6.15 2.36
N ASP A 94 -16.33 6.15 1.81
CA ASP A 94 -17.49 5.44 2.36
C ASP A 94 -17.35 3.91 2.31
N LYS A 95 -16.41 3.38 1.54
CA LYS A 95 -16.13 1.94 1.38
C LYS A 95 -15.01 1.43 2.27
N ASP A 96 -14.22 2.32 2.86
CA ASP A 96 -13.04 1.97 3.66
C ASP A 96 -13.37 1.05 4.82
N ILE A 97 -14.44 1.31 5.56
CA ILE A 97 -14.85 0.51 6.72
C ILE A 97 -15.21 -0.91 6.31
N SER A 98 -15.97 -1.10 5.24
CA SER A 98 -16.38 -2.44 4.77
C SER A 98 -15.18 -3.22 4.24
N LEU A 99 -14.24 -2.55 3.53
CA LEU A 99 -13.03 -3.20 3.04
C LEU A 99 -12.11 -3.57 4.20
N ALA A 100 -11.88 -2.66 5.14
CA ALA A 100 -11.09 -2.94 6.34
C ALA A 100 -11.69 -4.08 7.19
N THR A 101 -13.03 -4.12 7.32
CA THR A 101 -13.75 -5.22 7.96
C THR A 101 -13.51 -6.55 7.24
N THR A 102 -13.47 -6.54 5.90
CA THR A 102 -13.16 -7.72 5.09
C THR A 102 -11.73 -8.21 5.33
N VAL A 103 -10.77 -7.28 5.43
CA VAL A 103 -9.37 -7.60 5.78
C VAL A 103 -9.30 -8.23 7.17
N LEU A 104 -9.97 -7.67 8.17
CA LEU A 104 -9.98 -8.21 9.54
C LEU A 104 -10.61 -9.61 9.60
N GLU A 105 -11.71 -9.83 8.89
CA GLU A 105 -12.31 -11.17 8.81
C GLU A 105 -11.38 -12.17 8.16
N TRP A 106 -10.75 -11.80 7.05
CA TRP A 106 -9.76 -12.65 6.38
C TRP A 106 -8.58 -12.95 7.32
N PHE A 107 -8.04 -11.94 7.99
CA PHE A 107 -6.96 -12.07 8.96
C PHE A 107 -7.32 -13.06 10.08
N ILE A 108 -8.48 -12.89 10.72
CA ILE A 108 -8.92 -13.73 11.85
C ILE A 108 -9.23 -15.15 11.38
N LYS A 109 -9.97 -15.30 10.27
CA LYS A 109 -10.35 -16.62 9.73
C LYS A 109 -9.12 -17.38 9.19
N GLY A 110 -8.15 -16.67 8.66
CA GLY A 110 -6.87 -17.21 8.20
C GLY A 110 -5.97 -17.70 9.33
N GLY A 111 -6.24 -17.30 10.56
CA GLY A 111 -5.45 -17.67 11.74
C GLY A 111 -4.09 -16.98 11.77
N PHE A 112 -3.96 -15.82 11.14
CA PHE A 112 -2.74 -15.02 11.15
C PHE A 112 -2.49 -14.44 12.56
N GLU A 113 -1.22 -14.29 12.91
CA GLU A 113 -0.80 -13.79 14.22
C GLU A 113 -0.58 -12.28 14.22
N LYS A 114 -0.06 -11.73 13.11
CA LYS A 114 0.27 -10.31 12.96
C LYS A 114 -0.22 -9.79 11.61
N LEU A 115 -0.76 -8.57 11.62
CA LEU A 115 -1.18 -7.86 10.42
C LEU A 115 -0.27 -6.65 10.19
N TYR A 116 0.40 -6.61 9.04
CA TYR A 116 1.19 -5.49 8.58
C TYR A 116 0.43 -4.73 7.49
N VAL A 117 0.25 -3.43 7.69
CA VAL A 117 -0.37 -2.53 6.72
C VAL A 117 0.72 -1.64 6.13
N ILE A 118 0.95 -1.71 4.84
CA ILE A 118 1.88 -0.82 4.15
C ILE A 118 1.08 0.27 3.45
N ASP A 119 1.42 1.53 3.73
CA ASP A 119 0.69 2.66 3.18
C ASP A 119 1.62 3.86 2.93
N GLY A 120 1.15 4.80 2.10
CA GLY A 120 1.83 6.05 1.82
C GLY A 120 1.18 7.22 2.55
N ILE A 121 1.99 8.13 3.06
CA ILE A 121 1.53 9.43 3.55
C ILE A 121 2.07 10.53 2.65
N ILE A 122 1.23 11.54 2.36
CA ILE A 122 1.64 12.65 1.50
C ILE A 122 2.62 13.54 2.24
N SER A 123 3.81 13.73 1.69
CA SER A 123 4.75 14.76 2.08
C SER A 123 4.85 15.81 0.96
N GLN A 124 4.55 17.08 1.28
CA GLN A 124 4.61 18.18 0.30
C GLN A 124 6.05 18.61 0.02
N ASP A 125 6.94 18.41 0.97
CA ASP A 125 8.35 18.83 0.94
C ASP A 125 9.29 17.63 0.72
N LYS A 126 8.77 16.51 0.21
CA LYS A 126 9.56 15.30 0.01
C LYS A 126 10.71 15.55 -0.95
N ASP A 127 11.95 15.40 -0.45
CA ASP A 127 13.11 15.24 -1.32
C ASP A 127 13.02 13.88 -2.03
N MET A 128 13.22 13.86 -3.36
CA MET A 128 13.20 12.61 -4.13
C MET A 128 14.24 11.58 -3.66
N ASN A 129 15.26 12.04 -2.91
CA ASN A 129 16.34 11.19 -2.42
C ASN A 129 16.16 10.71 -0.98
N GLU A 130 15.25 11.31 -0.21
CA GLU A 130 15.02 10.98 1.20
C GLU A 130 13.52 10.73 1.43
N SER A 131 13.19 9.53 1.88
CA SER A 131 11.83 9.19 2.31
C SER A 131 11.87 8.77 3.77
N MET A 132 11.06 9.43 4.58
CA MET A 132 10.88 9.03 5.98
C MET A 132 9.87 7.89 6.07
N LEU A 133 10.11 6.98 7.00
CA LEU A 133 9.19 5.91 7.35
C LEU A 133 8.75 6.07 8.80
N TYR A 134 7.44 6.05 9.01
CA TYR A 134 6.83 6.11 10.32
C TYR A 134 6.10 4.81 10.62
N GLY A 135 6.06 4.44 11.91
CA GLY A 135 5.35 3.26 12.38
C GLY A 135 4.22 3.61 13.35
N VAL A 136 3.13 2.85 13.25
CA VAL A 136 2.06 2.86 14.25
C VAL A 136 1.71 1.42 14.61
N GLY A 137 1.71 1.09 15.91
CA GLY A 137 1.37 -0.24 16.41
C GLY A 137 0.13 -0.21 17.29
N SER A 138 -0.82 -1.10 17.08
CA SER A 138 -2.05 -1.22 17.87
C SER A 138 -1.79 -1.73 19.29
N SER A 139 -0.86 -2.64 19.48
CA SER A 139 -0.54 -3.26 20.76
C SER A 139 0.79 -2.76 21.37
N PRO A 140 1.03 -2.98 22.68
CA PRO A 140 2.35 -2.73 23.26
C PRO A 140 3.47 -3.52 22.58
N ALA A 141 3.19 -4.76 22.14
CA ALA A 141 4.15 -5.61 21.46
C ALA A 141 4.55 -5.05 20.10
N THR A 142 3.60 -4.62 19.28
CA THR A 142 3.87 -4.03 17.96
C THR A 142 4.65 -2.73 18.08
N ARG A 143 4.33 -1.88 19.09
CA ARG A 143 5.09 -0.65 19.35
C ARG A 143 6.52 -0.91 19.84
N ALA A 144 6.73 -1.99 20.59
CA ALA A 144 8.08 -2.39 21.01
C ALA A 144 8.91 -2.87 19.83
N SER A 145 8.35 -3.72 18.95
CA SER A 145 9.03 -4.20 17.74
C SER A 145 9.45 -3.06 16.81
N LEU A 146 8.58 -2.05 16.59
CA LEU A 146 8.93 -0.87 15.78
C LEU A 146 10.11 -0.09 16.36
N LYS A 147 10.17 0.07 17.68
CA LYS A 147 11.29 0.75 18.35
C LYS A 147 12.58 -0.04 18.31
N GLU A 148 12.50 -1.36 18.39
CA GLU A 148 13.66 -2.25 18.34
C GLU A 148 14.43 -2.12 17.03
N ILE A 149 13.72 -1.98 15.91
CA ILE A 149 14.32 -1.75 14.59
C ILE A 149 14.54 -0.26 14.25
N GLY A 150 14.34 0.64 15.21
CA GLY A 150 14.63 2.07 15.06
C GLY A 150 13.62 2.87 14.23
N ILE A 151 12.43 2.33 13.94
CA ILE A 151 11.38 3.07 13.22
C ILE A 151 10.79 4.16 14.10
N GLU A 152 10.71 5.37 13.56
CA GLU A 152 10.06 6.50 14.23
C GLU A 152 8.56 6.23 14.38
N THR A 153 8.04 6.32 15.61
CA THR A 153 6.64 6.08 15.90
C THR A 153 5.86 7.38 16.01
N ILE A 154 4.70 7.45 15.35
CA ILE A 154 3.78 8.58 15.48
C ILE A 154 3.22 8.61 16.90
N ARG A 155 3.54 9.67 17.65
CA ARG A 155 3.09 9.84 19.06
C ARG A 155 1.69 10.43 19.16
N SER A 156 1.32 11.28 18.21
CA SER A 156 0.03 11.97 18.17
C SER A 156 -0.26 12.38 16.74
N GLY A 157 -1.47 12.12 16.28
CA GLY A 157 -1.89 12.42 14.91
C GLY A 157 -3.17 11.68 14.55
N VAL A 158 -3.54 11.76 13.28
CA VAL A 158 -4.68 11.06 12.69
C VAL A 158 -4.17 10.19 11.56
N VAL A 159 -4.43 8.89 11.64
CA VAL A 159 -4.31 7.97 10.51
C VAL A 159 -5.72 7.70 10.00
N SER A 160 -5.98 7.98 8.74
CA SER A 160 -7.31 7.87 8.13
C SER A 160 -7.43 6.63 7.24
N GLY A 161 -8.63 6.42 6.69
CA GLY A 161 -8.90 5.38 5.72
C GLY A 161 -8.85 3.96 6.31
N ILE A 162 -8.61 3.00 5.44
CA ILE A 162 -8.52 1.58 5.78
C ILE A 162 -7.47 1.33 6.86
N THR A 163 -6.30 1.94 6.72
CA THR A 163 -5.18 1.81 7.67
C THR A 163 -5.56 2.29 9.07
N GLY A 164 -6.21 3.46 9.17
CA GLY A 164 -6.67 4.00 10.45
C GLY A 164 -7.71 3.11 11.13
N PHE A 165 -8.65 2.58 10.35
CA PHE A 165 -9.67 1.67 10.87
C PHE A 165 -9.06 0.34 11.37
N LEU A 166 -8.13 -0.24 10.61
CA LEU A 166 -7.43 -1.48 10.99
C LEU A 166 -6.64 -1.31 12.29
N LEU A 167 -5.96 -0.18 12.47
CA LEU A 167 -5.23 0.13 13.72
C LEU A 167 -6.18 0.28 14.90
N GLY A 168 -7.29 1.01 14.74
CA GLY A 168 -8.29 1.22 15.79
C GLY A 168 -8.97 -0.07 16.21
N GLU A 169 -9.38 -0.91 15.25
CA GLU A 169 -9.95 -2.23 15.52
C GLU A 169 -8.91 -3.20 16.11
N GLY A 170 -7.65 -3.09 15.67
CA GLY A 170 -6.54 -3.83 16.26
C GLY A 170 -6.41 -3.59 17.76
N ASP A 171 -6.38 -2.31 18.18
CA ASP A 171 -6.36 -1.93 19.59
C ASP A 171 -7.62 -2.43 20.33
N ARG A 172 -8.81 -2.21 19.77
CA ARG A 172 -10.08 -2.62 20.39
C ARG A 172 -10.22 -4.12 20.56
N LEU A 173 -9.71 -4.90 19.62
CA LEU A 173 -9.84 -6.37 19.61
C LEU A 173 -8.63 -7.09 20.22
N GLY A 174 -7.58 -6.36 20.56
CA GLY A 174 -6.33 -6.93 21.07
C GLY A 174 -5.55 -7.69 20.00
N LEU A 175 -5.62 -7.26 18.73
CA LEU A 175 -4.90 -7.82 17.60
C LEU A 175 -3.60 -7.06 17.34
N ASP A 176 -2.57 -7.76 16.93
CA ASP A 176 -1.28 -7.18 16.57
C ASP A 176 -1.31 -6.61 15.14
N VAL A 177 -1.67 -5.33 15.02
CA VAL A 177 -1.66 -4.58 13.76
C VAL A 177 -0.53 -3.57 13.78
N THR A 178 0.31 -3.60 12.75
CA THR A 178 1.41 -2.64 12.55
C THR A 178 1.25 -1.93 11.21
N ALA A 179 1.16 -0.61 11.21
CA ALA A 179 1.21 0.19 10.00
C ALA A 179 2.62 0.73 9.77
N LEU A 180 3.12 0.57 8.54
CA LEU A 180 4.34 1.14 8.00
C LEU A 180 3.94 2.24 7.01
N LEU A 181 4.16 3.49 7.39
CA LEU A 181 3.69 4.69 6.70
C LEU A 181 4.89 5.41 6.08
N SER A 182 5.10 5.24 4.79
CA SER A 182 6.21 5.85 4.09
C SER A 182 5.80 7.18 3.46
N GLU A 183 6.62 8.22 3.64
CA GLU A 183 6.41 9.47 2.90
C GLU A 183 6.47 9.21 1.39
N ALA A 184 5.45 9.67 0.69
CA ALA A 184 5.30 9.37 -0.72
C ALA A 184 4.93 10.60 -1.54
N SER A 185 5.31 10.58 -2.82
CA SER A 185 4.89 11.59 -3.78
C SER A 185 3.37 11.52 -4.02
N PRO A 186 2.66 12.66 -4.01
CA PRO A 186 1.26 12.68 -4.42
C PRO A 186 1.06 12.59 -5.95
N ILE A 187 2.14 12.69 -6.75
CA ILE A 187 2.08 12.93 -8.19
C ILE A 187 2.34 11.66 -9.00
N TYR A 188 3.18 10.76 -8.51
CA TYR A 188 3.60 9.57 -9.25
C TYR A 188 3.71 8.33 -8.32
N PRO A 189 3.71 7.11 -8.91
CA PRO A 189 3.96 5.88 -8.17
C PRO A 189 5.37 5.89 -7.55
N ASP A 190 5.45 5.69 -6.23
CA ASP A 190 6.68 5.86 -5.46
C ASP A 190 7.27 4.52 -5.03
N ALA A 191 8.00 3.89 -5.94
CA ALA A 191 8.61 2.59 -5.70
C ALA A 191 9.77 2.66 -4.69
N ARG A 192 10.43 3.82 -4.52
CA ARG A 192 11.46 4.01 -3.49
C ARG A 192 10.85 3.97 -2.08
N SER A 193 9.74 4.67 -1.88
CA SER A 193 9.00 4.64 -0.61
C SER A 193 8.45 3.25 -0.30
N ALA A 194 8.04 2.51 -1.34
CA ALA A 194 7.65 1.11 -1.20
C ALA A 194 8.83 0.22 -0.78
N ALA A 195 10.03 0.43 -1.35
CA ALA A 195 11.24 -0.32 -0.98
C ALA A 195 11.60 -0.12 0.50
N ILE A 196 11.57 1.13 1.00
CA ILE A 196 11.85 1.45 2.40
C ILE A 196 10.85 0.75 3.34
N ALA A 197 9.57 0.73 2.99
CA ALA A 197 8.56 0.02 3.78
C ALA A 197 8.77 -1.49 3.78
N ILE A 198 9.22 -2.08 2.65
CA ILE A 198 9.54 -3.51 2.57
C ILE A 198 10.82 -3.84 3.36
N GLU A 199 11.83 -2.99 3.36
CA GLU A 199 13.03 -3.16 4.20
C GLU A 199 12.65 -3.27 5.68
N ALA A 200 11.83 -2.34 6.17
CA ALA A 200 11.33 -2.39 7.54
C ALA A 200 10.48 -3.63 7.83
N LEU A 201 9.65 -4.05 6.88
CA LEU A 201 8.89 -5.29 7.00
C LEU A 201 9.83 -6.50 7.10
N THR A 202 10.89 -6.55 6.30
CA THR A 202 11.93 -7.59 6.34
C THR A 202 12.56 -7.67 7.73
N GLU A 203 12.92 -6.55 8.34
CA GLU A 203 13.49 -6.51 9.69
C GLU A 203 12.48 -6.97 10.76
N LEU A 204 11.19 -6.59 10.62
CA LEU A 204 10.14 -6.98 11.56
C LEU A 204 9.74 -8.47 11.48
N THR A 205 9.95 -9.11 10.33
CA THR A 205 9.42 -10.45 10.05
C THR A 205 10.49 -11.49 9.78
N SER A 206 11.74 -11.08 9.54
CA SER A 206 12.84 -11.91 9.05
C SER A 206 12.54 -12.59 7.70
N LEU A 207 11.63 -12.04 6.90
CA LEU A 207 11.41 -12.48 5.53
C LEU A 207 12.55 -11.99 4.64
N GLU A 208 12.98 -12.81 3.70
CA GLU A 208 13.96 -12.42 2.69
C GLU A 208 13.25 -11.94 1.42
N ILE A 209 13.12 -10.63 1.24
CA ILE A 209 12.46 -10.02 0.09
C ILE A 209 13.50 -9.22 -0.72
N PRO A 210 13.95 -9.71 -1.90
CA PRO A 210 14.94 -9.02 -2.70
C PRO A 210 14.37 -7.74 -3.32
N LEU A 211 15.06 -6.60 -3.19
CA LEU A 211 14.58 -5.28 -3.62
C LEU A 211 15.22 -4.77 -4.92
N GLY A 212 16.16 -5.51 -5.51
CA GLY A 212 16.93 -5.02 -6.67
C GLY A 212 16.07 -4.58 -7.85
N GLU A 213 15.10 -5.39 -8.24
CA GLU A 213 14.15 -5.06 -9.33
C GLU A 213 13.27 -3.85 -8.99
N LEU A 214 12.80 -3.76 -7.73
CA LEU A 214 11.95 -2.66 -7.29
C LEU A 214 12.71 -1.33 -7.32
N LEU A 215 13.97 -1.30 -6.87
CA LEU A 215 14.81 -0.12 -6.87
C LEU A 215 15.20 0.32 -8.30
N GLU A 216 15.43 -0.61 -9.20
CA GLU A 216 15.66 -0.28 -10.62
C GLU A 216 14.42 0.33 -11.27
N ASN A 217 13.24 -0.24 -11.02
CA ASN A 217 11.97 0.33 -11.48
C ASN A 217 11.72 1.73 -10.89
N ALA A 218 12.05 1.96 -9.60
CA ALA A 218 11.98 3.27 -8.98
C ALA A 218 12.82 4.30 -9.74
N ARG A 219 14.06 3.97 -10.04
CA ARG A 219 14.98 4.82 -10.78
C ARG A 219 14.46 5.20 -12.16
N ILE A 220 13.91 4.23 -12.90
CA ILE A 220 13.34 4.48 -14.23
C ILE A 220 12.15 5.46 -14.16
N ILE A 221 11.28 5.31 -13.15
CA ILE A 221 10.14 6.20 -12.93
C ILE A 221 10.62 7.61 -12.57
N GLU A 222 11.55 7.73 -11.63
CA GLU A 222 12.11 9.01 -11.18
C GLU A 222 12.78 9.77 -12.32
N ASP A 223 13.58 9.10 -13.14
CA ASP A 223 14.24 9.71 -14.31
C ASP A 223 13.20 10.18 -15.34
N SER A 224 12.15 9.39 -15.60
CA SER A 224 11.07 9.78 -16.51
C SER A 224 10.30 11.00 -16.01
N VAL A 225 10.03 11.07 -14.72
CA VAL A 225 9.35 12.21 -14.06
C VAL A 225 10.23 13.46 -14.14
N ARG A 226 11.52 13.33 -13.85
CA ARG A 226 12.50 14.44 -13.97
C ARG A 226 12.54 15.00 -15.38
N ASP A 227 12.63 14.13 -16.38
CA ASP A 227 12.63 14.53 -17.81
C ASP A 227 11.34 15.28 -18.19
N MET A 228 10.18 14.88 -17.66
CA MET A 228 8.91 15.57 -17.91
C MET A 228 8.92 16.99 -17.33
N PHE A 229 9.39 17.17 -16.10
CA PHE A 229 9.50 18.49 -15.46
C PHE A 229 10.50 19.41 -16.19
N GLU A 230 11.64 18.90 -16.62
CA GLU A 230 12.62 19.65 -17.37
C GLU A 230 12.06 20.12 -18.72
N LYS A 231 11.33 19.26 -19.44
CA LYS A 231 10.67 19.63 -20.71
C LYS A 231 9.57 20.67 -20.51
N GLN A 232 8.77 20.58 -19.45
CA GLN A 232 7.78 21.60 -19.12
C GLN A 232 8.42 22.95 -18.81
N SER A 233 9.48 22.96 -18.00
CA SER A 233 10.21 24.18 -17.66
C SER A 233 10.83 24.85 -18.89
N THR A 234 11.35 24.08 -19.83
CA THR A 234 11.93 24.59 -21.09
C THR A 234 10.87 25.19 -22.01
N ASN A 235 9.65 24.59 -22.06
CA ASN A 235 8.56 25.12 -22.88
C ASN A 235 7.98 26.42 -22.32
N ILE A 236 7.91 26.60 -21.01
CA ILE A 236 7.46 27.87 -20.39
C ILE A 236 8.44 29.01 -20.68
N LEU A 237 9.73 28.73 -20.79
CA LEU A 237 10.77 29.73 -21.12
C LEU A 237 10.84 30.05 -22.60
N SER A 238 10.20 29.27 -23.48
CA SER A 238 10.20 29.41 -24.92
C SER A 238 8.94 30.04 -25.52
N GLU A 239 7.96 30.47 -24.72
CA GLU A 239 6.84 31.25 -25.22
C GLU A 239 7.35 32.60 -25.76
N PRO A 240 7.09 32.92 -27.05
CA PRO A 240 7.52 34.19 -27.62
C PRO A 240 6.79 35.32 -26.90
N LYS A 241 7.56 36.29 -26.38
CA LYS A 241 7.00 37.59 -25.93
C LYS A 241 6.14 38.13 -27.06
N ILE A 242 4.83 38.22 -26.82
CA ILE A 242 3.94 38.99 -27.70
C ILE A 242 4.47 40.40 -27.69
N ASN A 243 5.07 40.81 -28.80
CA ASN A 243 5.42 42.21 -29.02
C ASN A 243 4.12 43.01 -29.10
N ASP A 244 3.84 43.77 -28.06
CA ASP A 244 2.89 44.86 -28.14
C ASP A 244 3.43 45.86 -29.17
N ASP A 245 2.91 45.80 -30.38
CA ASP A 245 3.12 46.81 -31.40
C ASP A 245 2.12 47.97 -31.16
N PRO A 246 2.58 49.15 -30.74
CA PRO A 246 1.70 50.29 -30.52
C PRO A 246 1.59 51.10 -31.81
N SER A 247 0.93 50.57 -32.83
CA SER A 247 0.63 51.36 -34.04
C SER A 247 -0.83 51.17 -34.47
N PHE A 248 -1.70 51.94 -33.84
CA PHE A 248 -2.85 52.56 -34.49
C PHE A 248 -3.09 53.93 -33.86
N GLY A 249 -2.65 54.98 -34.59
CA GLY A 249 -3.09 56.34 -34.40
C GLY A 249 -4.48 56.57 -34.97
#